data_dc8f53710e5412b1a26ffc79f88a9f7f
#
_entry.id   dc8f53710e5412b1a26ffc79f88a9f7f
#
_cell.length_a   1.000
_cell.length_b   1.000
_cell.length_c   1.000
_cell.angle_alpha   90.00
_cell.angle_beta   90.00
_cell.angle_gamma   90.00
#
_symmetry.space_group_name_H-M   'P 1'
#
loop_
_entity.id
_entity.type
_entity.pdbx_description
1 polymer ?
#
loop_
_entity_poly.entity_id
_entity_poly.type
_entity_poly.pdbx_seq_one_letter_code
_entity_poly.pdbx_strand_id
1 'polypeptide(L)'
;MDHQFLNEAQKMREKLVLWRRDLHRIPETGLCLPQTSSYIKARLEDMGIECSVSRKYSHVTAVLGEGERCFLLRSDMDALPLREESGLDFASEHGCMHACGHDLHTAMLLGAAAILKALSS
;
A
#
# COMPACT_ATOMS: atom_id res chain seq x y z
N MET A 1 -3.26 17.71 -22.77
CA MET A 1 -3.54 17.12 -21.44
C MET A 1 -2.21 16.89 -20.72
N ASP A 2 -2.12 17.35 -19.52
CA ASP A 2 -0.89 17.14 -18.73
C ASP A 2 -0.88 15.69 -18.20
N HIS A 3 0.15 14.94 -18.54
CA HIS A 3 0.34 13.56 -18.12
C HIS A 3 1.36 13.46 -16.96
N GLN A 4 1.57 14.53 -16.22
CA GLN A 4 2.60 14.61 -15.17
C GLN A 4 2.50 13.45 -14.18
N PHE A 5 1.30 13.15 -13.66
CA PHE A 5 1.10 12.08 -12.70
C PHE A 5 1.41 10.69 -13.28
N LEU A 6 1.01 10.47 -14.53
CA LEU A 6 1.32 9.21 -15.22
C LEU A 6 2.81 9.03 -15.41
N ASN A 7 3.50 10.09 -15.81
CA ASN A 7 4.95 10.08 -16.00
C ASN A 7 5.68 9.78 -14.68
N GLU A 8 5.26 10.40 -13.59
CA GLU A 8 5.83 10.12 -12.27
C GLU A 8 5.56 8.68 -11.83
N ALA A 9 4.35 8.16 -12.06
CA ALA A 9 4.01 6.77 -11.78
C ALA A 9 4.88 5.78 -12.59
N GLN A 10 5.11 6.07 -13.86
CA GLN A 10 5.99 5.24 -14.72
C GLN A 10 7.42 5.20 -14.21
N LYS A 11 7.94 6.31 -13.71
CA LYS A 11 9.29 6.36 -13.09
C LYS A 11 9.37 5.50 -11.83
N MET A 12 8.26 5.30 -11.15
CA MET A 12 8.16 4.51 -9.92
C MET A 12 7.86 3.02 -10.16
N ARG A 13 7.78 2.57 -11.40
CA ARG A 13 7.31 1.22 -11.73
C ARG A 13 8.04 0.13 -10.93
N GLU A 14 9.36 0.15 -10.89
CA GLU A 14 10.15 -0.87 -10.17
C GLU A 14 9.84 -0.87 -8.67
N LYS A 15 9.71 0.31 -8.09
CA LYS A 15 9.36 0.47 -6.68
C LYS A 15 7.94 -0.04 -6.39
N LEU A 16 6.98 0.27 -7.25
CA LEU A 16 5.60 -0.23 -7.13
C LEU A 16 5.54 -1.76 -7.21
N VAL A 17 6.28 -2.35 -8.14
CA VAL A 17 6.37 -3.80 -8.27
C VAL A 17 6.97 -4.43 -7.01
N LEU A 18 8.04 -3.84 -6.48
CA LEU A 18 8.66 -4.31 -5.24
C LEU A 18 7.68 -4.26 -4.05
N TRP A 19 7.01 -3.13 -3.86
CA TRP A 19 6.04 -2.98 -2.78
C TRP A 19 4.88 -3.97 -2.88
N ARG A 20 4.35 -4.17 -4.08
CA ARG A 20 3.31 -5.17 -4.31
C ARG A 20 3.77 -6.58 -3.98
N ARG A 21 4.97 -6.96 -4.41
CA ARG A 21 5.51 -8.30 -4.15
C ARG A 21 5.82 -8.51 -2.67
N ASP A 22 6.33 -7.51 -1.99
CA ASP A 22 6.55 -7.55 -0.54
C ASP A 22 5.24 -7.79 0.22
N LEU A 23 4.20 -7.02 -0.13
CA LEU A 23 2.87 -7.16 0.46
C LEU A 23 2.25 -8.53 0.14
N HIS A 24 2.47 -9.04 -1.05
CA HIS A 24 1.97 -10.33 -1.48
C HIS A 24 2.54 -11.49 -0.66
N ARG A 25 3.76 -11.34 -0.12
CA ARG A 25 4.41 -12.33 0.73
C ARG A 25 3.96 -12.33 2.18
N ILE A 26 3.24 -11.29 2.60
CA ILE A 26 2.78 -11.14 3.99
C ILE A 26 1.25 -11.02 4.07
N PRO A 27 0.49 -11.92 3.44
CA PRO A 27 -0.96 -11.82 3.44
C PRO A 27 -1.52 -12.08 4.83
N GLU A 28 -2.48 -11.26 5.22
CA GLU A 28 -3.16 -11.35 6.51
C GLU A 28 -4.65 -11.15 6.28
N THR A 29 -5.48 -11.89 7.01
CA THR A 29 -6.93 -11.87 6.84
C THR A 29 -7.62 -11.14 7.99
N GLY A 30 -8.82 -10.64 7.74
CA GLY A 30 -9.63 -9.98 8.75
C GLY A 30 -9.22 -8.55 9.02
N LEU A 31 -9.31 -8.13 10.27
CA LEU A 31 -9.09 -6.73 10.68
C LEU A 31 -7.80 -6.53 11.48
N CYS A 32 -7.13 -7.60 11.87
CA CYS A 32 -5.86 -7.53 12.57
C CYS A 32 -4.73 -7.92 11.61
N LEU A 33 -4.02 -6.91 11.09
CA LEU A 33 -3.03 -7.05 10.02
C LEU A 33 -1.69 -6.42 10.44
N PRO A 34 -1.03 -6.93 11.47
CA PRO A 34 0.14 -6.25 12.05
C PRO A 34 1.35 -6.16 11.11
N GLN A 35 1.61 -7.19 10.30
CA GLN A 35 2.72 -7.16 9.35
C GLN A 35 2.45 -6.19 8.21
N THR A 36 1.23 -6.21 7.66
CA THR A 36 0.80 -5.32 6.58
C THR A 36 0.85 -3.88 7.03
N SER A 37 0.26 -3.54 8.18
CA SER A 37 0.27 -2.17 8.69
C SER A 37 1.68 -1.68 9.02
N SER A 38 2.54 -2.54 9.57
CA SER A 38 3.95 -2.19 9.84
C SER A 38 4.72 -1.91 8.55
N TYR A 39 4.49 -2.71 7.51
CA TYR A 39 5.11 -2.49 6.21
C TYR A 39 4.70 -1.14 5.61
N ILE A 40 3.39 -0.85 5.61
CA ILE A 40 2.84 0.41 5.08
C ILE A 40 3.41 1.60 5.86
N LYS A 41 3.40 1.51 7.19
CA LYS A 41 3.95 2.56 8.05
C LYS A 41 5.41 2.85 7.71
N ALA A 42 6.24 1.82 7.59
CA ALA A 42 7.66 1.97 7.24
C ALA A 42 7.84 2.65 5.88
N ARG A 43 7.03 2.30 4.88
CA ARG A 43 7.11 2.95 3.56
C ARG A 43 6.71 4.42 3.62
N LEU A 44 5.66 4.75 4.36
CA LEU A 44 5.24 6.14 4.53
C LEU A 44 6.31 6.96 5.27
N GLU A 45 6.89 6.43 6.33
CA GLU A 45 7.97 7.08 7.07
C GLU A 45 9.21 7.31 6.19
N ASP A 46 9.58 6.34 5.35
CA ASP A 46 10.67 6.48 4.39
C ASP A 46 10.45 7.65 3.41
N MET A 47 9.20 8.00 3.13
CA MET A 47 8.82 9.14 2.29
C MET A 47 8.71 10.46 3.06
N GLY A 48 8.94 10.45 4.37
CA GLY A 48 8.73 11.61 5.23
C GLY A 48 7.25 11.92 5.51
N ILE A 49 6.39 10.92 5.42
CA ILE A 49 4.95 11.06 5.69
C ILE A 49 4.64 10.47 7.07
N GLU A 50 4.20 11.32 7.98
CA GLU A 50 3.72 10.87 9.28
C GLU A 50 2.38 10.16 9.13
N CYS A 51 2.22 9.04 9.83
CA CYS A 51 0.98 8.28 9.78
C CYS A 51 0.59 7.74 11.16
N SER A 52 -0.68 7.39 11.30
CA SER A 52 -1.23 6.75 12.49
C SER A 52 -1.67 5.33 12.14
N VAL A 53 -1.40 4.38 13.03
CA VAL A 53 -1.88 3.00 12.89
C VAL A 53 -2.86 2.72 14.01
N SER A 54 -4.06 2.25 13.66
CA SER A 54 -5.06 1.84 14.66
C SER A 54 -4.57 0.60 15.40
N ARG A 55 -4.61 0.65 16.72
CA ARG A 55 -4.24 -0.50 17.57
C ARG A 55 -5.25 -1.64 17.47
N LYS A 56 -6.51 -1.31 17.18
CA LYS A 56 -7.60 -2.28 17.18
C LYS A 56 -7.82 -2.94 15.83
N TYR A 57 -7.70 -2.16 14.74
CA TYR A 57 -8.10 -2.62 13.41
C TYR A 57 -7.00 -2.52 12.36
N SER A 58 -5.77 -2.22 12.76
CA SER A 58 -4.59 -2.15 11.88
C SER A 58 -4.68 -1.15 10.72
N HIS A 59 -5.73 -0.34 10.61
CA HIS A 59 -5.79 0.65 9.54
C HIS A 59 -4.73 1.74 9.72
N VAL A 60 -4.20 2.19 8.60
CA VAL A 60 -3.17 3.23 8.54
C VAL A 60 -3.77 4.48 7.93
N THR A 61 -3.59 5.62 8.58
CA THR A 61 -4.09 6.91 8.13
C THR A 61 -2.96 7.92 8.07
N ALA A 62 -2.89 8.67 6.98
CA ALA A 62 -1.96 9.79 6.82
C ALA A 62 -2.67 10.98 6.21
N VAL A 63 -2.21 12.18 6.51
CA VAL A 63 -2.75 13.43 5.95
C VAL A 63 -1.62 14.18 5.28
N LEU A 64 -1.84 14.62 4.05
CA LEU A 64 -0.91 15.43 3.28
C LEU A 64 -1.55 16.78 2.94
N GLY A 65 -0.76 17.84 3.09
CA GLY A 65 -1.17 19.19 2.73
C GLY A 65 -2.09 19.84 3.77
N GLU A 66 -2.54 21.03 3.43
CA GLU A 66 -3.39 21.88 4.27
C GLU A 66 -4.46 22.53 3.39
N GLY A 67 -5.54 22.96 3.99
CA GLY A 67 -6.61 23.68 3.30
C GLY A 67 -8.01 23.32 3.80
N GLU A 68 -9.00 24.00 3.27
CA GLU A 68 -10.40 23.83 3.68
C GLU A 68 -11.04 22.56 3.06
N ARG A 69 -10.50 22.09 1.95
CA ARG A 69 -11.01 20.91 1.25
C ARG A 69 -10.12 19.72 1.51
N CYS A 70 -10.74 18.58 1.78
CA CYS A 70 -10.03 17.31 1.99
C CYS A 70 -10.61 16.25 1.06
N PHE A 71 -9.72 15.52 0.38
CA PHE A 71 -10.09 14.36 -0.42
C PHE A 71 -9.58 13.11 0.26
N LEU A 72 -10.36 12.05 0.25
CA LEU A 72 -9.98 10.76 0.80
C LEU A 72 -9.62 9.81 -0.33
N LEU A 73 -8.39 9.27 -0.27
CA LEU A 73 -7.98 8.13 -1.07
C LEU A 73 -7.90 6.91 -0.15
N ARG A 74 -8.43 5.78 -0.58
CA ARG A 74 -8.55 4.57 0.24
C ARG A 74 -8.16 3.33 -0.54
N SER A 75 -7.55 2.38 0.15
CA SER A 75 -7.39 1.01 -0.36
C SER A 75 -7.68 -0.01 0.75
N ASP A 76 -8.16 -1.18 0.35
CA ASP A 76 -8.21 -2.34 1.22
C ASP A 76 -6.82 -2.97 1.30
N MET A 77 -6.56 -3.74 2.38
CA MET A 77 -5.24 -4.35 2.57
C MET A 77 -5.28 -5.76 3.14
N ASP A 78 -6.46 -6.34 3.29
CA ASP A 78 -6.63 -7.72 3.75
C ASP A 78 -6.51 -8.73 2.62
N ALA A 79 -6.11 -9.95 2.97
CA ALA A 79 -6.01 -11.09 2.07
C ALA A 79 -7.18 -12.06 2.26
N LEU A 80 -7.20 -13.13 1.50
CA LEU A 80 -8.22 -14.16 1.57
C LEU A 80 -7.66 -15.45 2.19
N PRO A 81 -8.52 -16.23 2.92
CA PRO A 81 -8.10 -17.46 3.59
C PRO A 81 -8.05 -18.63 2.59
N LEU A 82 -7.20 -18.54 1.59
CA LEU A 82 -6.97 -19.60 0.63
C LEU A 82 -5.49 -19.74 0.29
N ARG A 83 -5.07 -20.96 -0.02
CA ARG A 83 -3.69 -21.27 -0.33
C ARG A 83 -3.33 -20.82 -1.73
N GLU A 84 -2.17 -20.21 -1.89
CA GLU A 84 -1.64 -19.81 -3.18
C GLU A 84 -1.04 -21.01 -3.93
N GLU A 85 -1.45 -21.16 -5.19
CA GLU A 85 -0.97 -22.23 -6.09
C GLU A 85 -0.36 -21.67 -7.38
N SER A 86 0.04 -20.38 -7.35
CA SER A 86 0.54 -19.68 -8.54
C SER A 86 1.92 -20.14 -9.00
N GLY A 87 2.76 -20.67 -8.09
CA GLY A 87 4.14 -21.01 -8.39
C GLY A 87 5.07 -19.83 -8.62
N LEU A 88 4.63 -18.60 -8.30
CA LEU A 88 5.45 -17.42 -8.45
C LEU A 88 6.55 -17.33 -7.39
N ASP A 89 7.66 -16.66 -7.72
CA ASP A 89 8.79 -16.47 -6.80
C ASP A 89 8.39 -15.71 -5.52
N PHE A 90 7.37 -14.88 -5.60
CA PHE A 90 6.84 -14.09 -4.49
C PHE A 90 5.53 -14.64 -3.95
N ALA A 91 5.20 -15.90 -4.24
CA ALA A 91 4.00 -16.55 -3.73
C ALA A 91 3.97 -16.57 -2.20
N SER A 92 2.78 -16.51 -1.62
CA SER A 92 2.57 -16.66 -0.19
C SER A 92 2.81 -18.09 0.26
N GLU A 93 3.44 -18.28 1.41
CA GLU A 93 3.67 -19.57 2.06
C GLU A 93 2.81 -19.76 3.31
N HIS A 94 1.83 -18.89 3.56
CA HIS A 94 1.14 -18.78 4.87
C HIS A 94 -0.31 -19.28 4.89
N GLY A 95 -0.75 -20.04 3.90
CA GLY A 95 -2.12 -20.56 3.88
C GLY A 95 -3.20 -19.52 3.58
N CYS A 96 -2.82 -18.29 3.33
CA CYS A 96 -3.68 -17.22 2.82
C CYS A 96 -2.96 -16.50 1.67
N MET A 97 -3.71 -15.77 0.86
CA MET A 97 -3.09 -15.05 -0.28
C MET A 97 -3.90 -13.80 -0.64
N HIS A 98 -3.22 -12.84 -1.25
CA HIS A 98 -3.85 -11.71 -1.90
C HIS A 98 -4.44 -12.12 -3.26
N ALA A 99 -5.59 -12.79 -3.23
CA ALA A 99 -6.26 -13.28 -4.43
C ALA A 99 -7.26 -12.26 -5.02
N CYS A 100 -7.61 -11.24 -4.25
CA CYS A 100 -8.52 -10.17 -4.70
C CYS A 100 -7.77 -8.95 -5.27
N GLY A 101 -6.45 -8.86 -5.05
CA GLY A 101 -5.63 -7.75 -5.56
C GLY A 101 -5.47 -6.59 -4.59
N HIS A 102 -5.74 -6.76 -3.30
CA HIS A 102 -5.58 -5.69 -2.30
C HIS A 102 -4.11 -5.30 -2.09
N ASP A 103 -3.18 -6.19 -2.33
CA ASP A 103 -1.75 -5.89 -2.40
C ASP A 103 -1.42 -4.88 -3.51
N LEU A 104 -2.06 -5.02 -4.67
CA LEU A 104 -1.96 -4.05 -5.77
C LEU A 104 -2.59 -2.71 -5.39
N HIS A 105 -3.77 -2.73 -4.78
CA HIS A 105 -4.45 -1.51 -4.32
C HIS A 105 -3.59 -0.74 -3.32
N THR A 106 -2.99 -1.44 -2.36
CA THR A 106 -2.12 -0.83 -1.35
C THR A 106 -0.85 -0.25 -1.98
N ALA A 107 -0.19 -0.99 -2.88
CA ALA A 107 0.98 -0.49 -3.59
C ALA A 107 0.66 0.76 -4.42
N MET A 108 -0.49 0.77 -5.10
CA MET A 108 -0.95 1.93 -5.88
C MET A 108 -1.19 3.15 -4.98
N LEU A 109 -1.80 2.96 -3.81
CA LEU A 109 -2.04 4.06 -2.87
C LEU A 109 -0.73 4.60 -2.27
N LEU A 110 0.23 3.73 -1.96
CA LEU A 110 1.58 4.17 -1.54
C LEU A 110 2.25 4.99 -2.64
N GLY A 111 2.12 4.58 -3.89
CA GLY A 111 2.64 5.33 -5.04
C GLY A 111 1.99 6.70 -5.19
N ALA A 112 0.67 6.77 -5.04
CA ALA A 112 -0.06 8.03 -5.06
C ALA A 112 0.40 8.96 -3.92
N ALA A 113 0.60 8.42 -2.72
CA ALA A 113 1.11 9.18 -1.58
C ALA A 113 2.50 9.76 -1.87
N ALA A 114 3.39 8.98 -2.47
CA ALA A 114 4.73 9.44 -2.84
C ALA A 114 4.69 10.59 -3.85
N ILE A 115 3.86 10.49 -4.87
CA ILE A 115 3.71 11.53 -5.90
C ILE A 115 3.11 12.80 -5.28
N LEU A 116 2.06 12.67 -4.48
CA LEU A 116 1.43 13.81 -3.81
C LEU A 116 2.40 14.49 -2.83
N LYS A 117 3.18 13.73 -2.09
CA LYS A 117 4.21 14.29 -1.19
C LYS A 117 5.25 15.08 -1.96
N ALA A 118 5.75 14.57 -3.07
CA ALA A 118 6.74 15.24 -3.91
C ALA A 118 6.20 16.55 -4.50
N LEU A 119 4.91 16.60 -4.85
CA LEU A 119 4.28 17.78 -5.44
C LEU A 119 3.84 18.81 -4.39
N SER A 120 3.72 18.43 -3.12
CA SER A 120 3.29 19.32 -2.03
C SER A 120 4.44 20.04 -1.33
N SER A 121 5.67 19.74 -1.70
CA SER A 121 6.87 20.34 -1.11
C SER A 121 7.42 21.51 -1.93
#